data_6674eda3b5d7894a45afc34b0f1c32cb
#
_entry.id   6674eda3b5d7894a45afc34b0f1c32cb
#
_cell.length_a   1.000
_cell.length_b   1.000
_cell.length_c   1.000
_cell.angle_alpha   90.00
_cell.angle_beta   90.00
_cell.angle_gamma   90.00
#
_symmetry.space_group_name_H-M   'P 1'
#
loop_
_entity.id
_entity.type
_entity.pdbx_description
1 polymer ?
#
loop_
_entity_poly.entity_id
_entity_poly.type
_entity_poly.pdbx_seq_one_letter_code
_entity_poly.pdbx_strand_id
1 'polypeptide(L)'
;MNKLFSAGALLAALLAPAPAARAQAPATPAQPWGSWVILTAQLPGGAAHRWGGYVELQGRSQALARQFFYYEAKGGVSFDIDPSVTVLVGGGHYSTSDYRALDDGPLNTEKRLWEQLVLTQYAKRLKLEHRYRIEQRWFTFRDDSTAFRQRLRYRLNAFYPLNKKTITAGTLFLSAYDELFLNPRGPVFERNRVYGGVGYQLNKHFTAQLGYLYQANFNYSGTGQVVLQNTMAKNNLVLALTYKFARRSDAPGQELLPSQQD
;
A
#
# COMPACT_ATOMS: atom_id res chain seq x y z
N MET A 1 -33.60 -24.46 -9.47
CA MET A 1 -33.86 -23.25 -8.68
C MET A 1 -32.55 -22.50 -8.54
N ASN A 2 -32.39 -21.45 -9.37
CA ASN A 2 -31.15 -20.66 -9.50
C ASN A 2 -31.09 -19.64 -8.39
N LYS A 3 -30.05 -19.70 -7.53
CA LYS A 3 -29.67 -18.56 -6.68
C LYS A 3 -28.36 -17.98 -7.23
N LEU A 4 -28.49 -17.05 -8.19
CA LEU A 4 -27.47 -16.09 -8.55
C LEU A 4 -27.42 -15.04 -7.43
N PHE A 5 -26.50 -15.18 -6.48
CA PHE A 5 -26.16 -14.13 -5.56
C PHE A 5 -25.46 -13.02 -6.34
N SER A 6 -26.06 -11.83 -6.34
CA SER A 6 -25.59 -10.63 -7.02
C SER A 6 -24.30 -10.10 -6.37
N ALA A 7 -23.17 -10.40 -6.99
CA ALA A 7 -21.86 -9.85 -6.65
C ALA A 7 -21.77 -8.31 -6.86
N GLY A 8 -22.82 -7.70 -7.44
CA GLY A 8 -22.87 -6.27 -7.72
C GLY A 8 -23.14 -5.37 -6.51
N ALA A 9 -23.78 -5.89 -5.46
CA ALA A 9 -24.14 -5.09 -4.29
C ALA A 9 -22.96 -4.81 -3.34
N LEU A 10 -21.94 -5.67 -3.32
CA LEU A 10 -20.78 -5.50 -2.44
C LEU A 10 -19.80 -4.43 -2.96
N LEU A 11 -19.69 -4.28 -4.28
CA LEU A 11 -18.80 -3.27 -4.88
C LEU A 11 -19.36 -1.84 -4.76
N ALA A 12 -20.69 -1.69 -4.77
CA ALA A 12 -21.35 -0.39 -4.59
C ALA A 12 -21.25 0.14 -3.15
N ALA A 13 -21.20 -0.72 -2.15
CA ALA A 13 -21.06 -0.33 -0.75
C ALA A 13 -19.63 0.18 -0.42
N LEU A 14 -18.61 -0.20 -1.19
CA LEU A 14 -17.22 0.27 -1.03
C LEU A 14 -16.97 1.64 -1.69
N LEU A 15 -17.87 2.09 -2.56
CA LEU A 15 -17.79 3.37 -3.26
C LEU A 15 -18.70 4.46 -2.66
N ALA A 16 -19.43 4.17 -1.59
CA ALA A 16 -20.24 5.18 -0.92
C ALA A 16 -19.33 6.28 -0.36
N PRO A 17 -19.53 7.56 -0.72
CA PRO A 17 -18.77 8.65 -0.13
C PRO A 17 -19.01 8.67 1.37
N ALA A 18 -17.95 8.62 2.15
CA ALA A 18 -18.04 8.83 3.59
C ALA A 18 -18.76 10.18 3.86
N PRO A 19 -19.64 10.27 4.87
CA PRO A 19 -20.33 11.50 5.19
C PRO A 19 -19.31 12.63 5.36
N ALA A 20 -19.45 13.70 4.61
CA ALA A 20 -18.57 14.86 4.65
C ALA A 20 -18.69 15.52 6.02
N ALA A 21 -17.80 15.17 6.95
CA ALA A 21 -17.59 15.95 8.15
C ALA A 21 -17.10 17.34 7.71
N ARG A 22 -17.85 18.38 8.01
CA ARG A 22 -17.44 19.77 7.77
C ARG A 22 -16.18 20.04 8.59
N ALA A 23 -15.04 19.93 7.95
CA ALA A 23 -13.75 20.30 8.54
C ALA A 23 -13.58 21.81 8.41
N GLN A 24 -13.20 22.47 9.51
CA GLN A 24 -12.70 23.84 9.45
C GLN A 24 -11.44 23.88 8.60
N ALA A 25 -11.35 24.84 7.69
CA ALA A 25 -10.23 24.96 6.75
C ALA A 25 -8.90 25.20 7.47
N PRO A 26 -7.83 24.48 7.13
CA PRO A 26 -6.51 24.73 7.70
C PRO A 26 -5.93 26.05 7.21
N ALA A 27 -5.29 26.80 8.11
CA ALA A 27 -4.75 28.14 7.90
C ALA A 27 -3.46 28.22 7.05
N THR A 28 -3.05 27.18 6.33
CA THR A 28 -1.91 27.21 5.41
C THR A 28 -2.32 26.66 4.06
N PRO A 29 -1.96 27.31 2.93
CA PRO A 29 -2.24 26.75 1.62
C PRO A 29 -1.47 25.43 1.49
N ALA A 30 -2.17 24.32 1.71
CA ALA A 30 -1.61 22.99 1.52
C ALA A 30 -1.22 22.85 0.06
N GLN A 31 0.03 22.45 -0.22
CA GLN A 31 0.41 22.03 -1.56
C GLN A 31 -0.58 20.94 -1.99
N PRO A 32 -1.35 21.17 -3.07
CA PRO A 32 -2.49 20.30 -3.38
C PRO A 32 -2.04 18.87 -3.72
N TRP A 33 -0.82 18.70 -4.22
CA TRP A 33 -0.31 17.44 -4.73
C TRP A 33 1.07 17.11 -4.17
N GLY A 34 1.22 15.87 -3.67
CA GLY A 34 2.51 15.24 -3.40
C GLY A 34 2.85 14.20 -4.47
N SER A 35 4.02 13.57 -4.35
CA SER A 35 4.36 12.43 -5.16
C SER A 35 5.04 11.32 -4.35
N TRP A 36 4.83 10.08 -4.80
CA TRP A 36 5.49 8.90 -4.26
C TRP A 36 6.26 8.21 -5.37
N VAL A 37 7.49 7.84 -5.08
CA VAL A 37 8.31 7.00 -5.94
C VAL A 37 8.60 5.71 -5.20
N ILE A 38 8.24 4.58 -5.81
CA ILE A 38 8.35 3.24 -5.22
C ILE A 38 9.19 2.37 -6.15
N LEU A 39 10.26 1.79 -5.61
CA LEU A 39 11.14 0.88 -6.32
C LEU A 39 11.13 -0.46 -5.60
N THR A 40 10.66 -1.51 -6.27
CA THR A 40 10.55 -2.85 -5.68
C THR A 40 11.39 -3.85 -6.48
N ALA A 41 12.21 -4.62 -5.79
CA ALA A 41 12.84 -5.80 -6.35
C ALA A 41 12.23 -7.04 -5.67
N GLN A 42 11.66 -7.95 -6.46
CA GLN A 42 10.90 -9.09 -5.98
C GLN A 42 11.47 -10.41 -6.48
N LEU A 43 11.61 -11.36 -5.57
CA LEU A 43 11.81 -12.77 -5.88
C LEU A 43 10.48 -13.49 -5.63
N PRO A 44 9.69 -13.82 -6.67
CA PRO A 44 8.40 -14.45 -6.46
C PRO A 44 8.56 -15.89 -5.97
N GLY A 45 7.63 -16.34 -5.13
CA GLY A 45 7.41 -17.76 -4.86
C GLY A 45 6.73 -18.45 -6.04
N GLY A 46 6.37 -19.71 -5.90
CA GLY A 46 5.68 -20.49 -6.92
C GLY A 46 5.61 -21.96 -6.55
N ALA A 47 4.98 -22.77 -7.41
CA ALA A 47 4.74 -24.20 -7.14
C ALA A 47 6.04 -25.01 -6.91
N ALA A 48 7.10 -24.71 -7.66
CA ALA A 48 8.40 -25.39 -7.52
C ALA A 48 9.24 -24.84 -6.35
N HIS A 49 9.06 -23.58 -5.98
CA HIS A 49 9.80 -22.91 -4.94
C HIS A 49 8.86 -21.99 -4.14
N ARG A 50 8.34 -22.50 -3.04
CA ARG A 50 7.35 -21.79 -2.21
C ARG A 50 7.90 -20.53 -1.52
N TRP A 51 9.21 -20.44 -1.31
CA TRP A 51 9.86 -19.29 -0.71
C TRP A 51 10.08 -18.17 -1.71
N GLY A 52 9.70 -16.97 -1.33
CA GLY A 52 9.90 -15.73 -2.08
C GLY A 52 10.36 -14.61 -1.15
N GLY A 53 10.34 -13.40 -1.66
CA GLY A 53 10.64 -12.21 -0.87
C GLY A 53 10.75 -10.97 -1.74
N TYR A 54 10.96 -9.84 -1.08
CA TYR A 54 11.14 -8.57 -1.77
C TYR A 54 11.97 -7.59 -0.94
N VAL A 55 12.51 -6.62 -1.62
CA VAL A 55 13.03 -5.38 -1.03
C VAL A 55 12.38 -4.20 -1.74
N GLU A 56 12.12 -3.12 -1.01
CA GLU A 56 11.46 -1.94 -1.54
C GLU A 56 12.06 -0.67 -0.94
N LEU A 57 12.29 0.31 -1.80
CA LEU A 57 12.66 1.67 -1.44
C LEU A 57 11.54 2.61 -1.86
N GLN A 58 11.18 3.54 -0.99
CA GLN A 58 10.17 4.53 -1.32
C GLN A 58 10.58 5.90 -0.81
N GLY A 59 10.34 6.92 -1.64
CA GLY A 59 10.39 8.33 -1.28
C GLY A 59 9.04 9.00 -1.48
N ARG A 60 8.67 9.91 -0.55
CA ARG A 60 7.44 10.71 -0.66
C ARG A 60 7.77 12.17 -0.55
N SER A 61 7.16 12.98 -1.40
CA SER A 61 7.35 14.42 -1.44
C SER A 61 6.07 15.18 -1.08
N GLN A 62 6.27 16.37 -0.55
CA GLN A 62 5.18 17.28 -0.17
C GLN A 62 4.56 17.97 -1.39
N ALA A 63 5.37 18.34 -2.37
CA ALA A 63 4.97 18.86 -3.67
C ALA A 63 5.42 17.91 -4.77
N LEU A 64 4.89 18.02 -5.99
CA LEU A 64 5.24 17.12 -7.11
C LEU A 64 6.76 17.13 -7.34
N ALA A 65 7.41 15.98 -7.10
CA ALA A 65 8.85 15.74 -7.21
C ALA A 65 9.75 16.73 -6.45
N ARG A 66 9.21 17.39 -5.41
CA ARG A 66 9.96 18.37 -4.58
C ARG A 66 9.68 18.15 -3.11
N GLN A 67 10.62 18.57 -2.26
CA GLN A 67 10.50 18.48 -0.81
C GLN A 67 10.22 17.05 -0.36
N PHE A 68 11.14 16.14 -0.69
CA PHE A 68 11.09 14.77 -0.21
C PHE A 68 11.33 14.76 1.30
N PHE A 69 10.29 14.42 2.04
CA PHE A 69 10.28 14.48 3.50
C PHE A 69 10.17 13.10 4.15
N TYR A 70 9.88 12.07 3.37
CA TYR A 70 9.69 10.72 3.87
C TYR A 70 10.40 9.72 3.00
N TYR A 71 11.15 8.84 3.67
CA TYR A 71 11.86 7.73 3.03
C TYR A 71 11.60 6.44 3.79
N GLU A 72 11.56 5.34 3.06
CA GLU A 72 11.52 4.01 3.64
C GLU A 72 12.36 3.02 2.85
N ALA A 73 13.01 2.13 3.60
CA ALA A 73 13.67 0.93 3.08
C ALA A 73 13.11 -0.27 3.83
N LYS A 74 12.53 -1.20 3.11
CA LYS A 74 11.84 -2.36 3.71
C LYS A 74 11.99 -3.61 2.86
N GLY A 75 11.75 -4.76 3.46
CA GLY A 75 11.76 -6.03 2.77
C GLY A 75 11.12 -7.13 3.61
N GLY A 76 10.98 -8.28 3.01
CA GLY A 76 10.40 -9.43 3.69
C GLY A 76 10.62 -10.73 2.95
N VAL A 77 10.44 -11.83 3.68
CA VAL A 77 10.47 -13.19 3.17
C VAL A 77 9.04 -13.70 3.14
N SER A 78 8.64 -14.29 2.03
CA SER A 78 7.30 -14.84 1.82
C SER A 78 7.36 -16.36 1.63
N PHE A 79 6.26 -17.00 1.95
CA PHE A 79 6.03 -18.43 1.70
C PHE A 79 4.64 -18.63 1.12
N ASP A 80 4.57 -19.23 -0.07
CA ASP A 80 3.31 -19.57 -0.73
C ASP A 80 2.80 -20.90 -0.18
N ILE A 81 1.75 -20.86 0.62
CA ILE A 81 1.07 -22.05 1.16
C ILE A 81 0.42 -22.82 0.00
N ASP A 82 -0.23 -22.07 -0.90
CA ASP A 82 -0.79 -22.53 -2.17
C ASP A 82 -0.84 -21.34 -3.17
N PRO A 83 -1.32 -21.53 -4.41
CA PRO A 83 -1.40 -20.45 -5.40
C PRO A 83 -2.27 -19.25 -5.00
N SER A 84 -3.13 -19.42 -3.98
CA SER A 84 -4.07 -18.39 -3.52
C SER A 84 -3.71 -17.79 -2.18
N VAL A 85 -2.79 -18.41 -1.42
CA VAL A 85 -2.47 -18.03 -0.05
C VAL A 85 -0.97 -17.86 0.14
N THR A 86 -0.55 -16.63 0.42
CA THR A 86 0.85 -16.28 0.73
C THR A 86 0.93 -15.70 2.14
N VAL A 87 1.87 -16.17 2.94
CA VAL A 87 2.26 -15.56 4.21
C VAL A 87 3.61 -14.86 4.06
N LEU A 88 3.83 -13.80 4.83
CA LEU A 88 5.05 -13.01 4.76
C LEU A 88 5.41 -12.45 6.13
N VAL A 89 6.70 -12.46 6.45
CA VAL A 89 7.28 -11.70 7.56
C VAL A 89 8.25 -10.68 6.99
N GLY A 90 8.13 -9.44 7.44
CA GLY A 90 8.95 -8.35 6.92
C GLY A 90 9.36 -7.35 7.97
N GLY A 91 10.32 -6.51 7.60
CA GLY A 91 10.81 -5.41 8.42
C GLY A 91 11.28 -4.24 7.57
N GLY A 92 11.45 -3.10 8.22
CA GLY A 92 11.92 -1.91 7.52
C GLY A 92 12.29 -0.77 8.44
N HIS A 93 12.99 0.18 7.85
CA HIS A 93 13.38 1.45 8.44
C HIS A 93 12.70 2.60 7.69
N TYR A 94 12.17 3.54 8.45
CA TYR A 94 11.38 4.65 7.96
C TYR A 94 11.92 5.95 8.56
N SER A 95 11.97 7.01 7.77
CA SER A 95 12.39 8.34 8.20
C SER A 95 11.39 9.38 7.75
N THR A 96 10.99 10.26 8.65
CA THR A 96 10.08 11.37 8.38
C THR A 96 10.72 12.68 8.83
N SER A 97 10.88 13.64 7.91
CA SER A 97 11.40 14.99 8.17
C SER A 97 10.29 16.02 8.07
N ASP A 98 10.53 17.22 8.59
CA ASP A 98 9.68 18.36 8.28
C ASP A 98 10.03 18.87 6.87
N TYR A 99 9.04 18.86 5.97
CA TYR A 99 9.25 19.36 4.60
C TYR A 99 9.56 20.86 4.52
N ARG A 100 9.36 21.60 5.61
CA ARG A 100 9.68 23.04 5.72
C ARG A 100 11.11 23.30 6.19
N ALA A 101 11.73 22.30 6.81
CA ALA A 101 13.06 22.37 7.41
C ALA A 101 13.80 21.02 7.23
N LEU A 102 14.05 20.66 5.97
CA LEU A 102 14.65 19.37 5.62
C LEU A 102 16.08 19.23 6.16
N ASP A 103 16.80 20.34 6.26
CA ASP A 103 18.19 20.40 6.75
C ASP A 103 18.30 20.09 8.25
N ASP A 104 17.22 20.24 9.01
CA ASP A 104 17.18 19.91 10.43
C ASP A 104 17.23 18.39 10.72
N GLY A 105 17.21 17.56 9.67
CA GLY A 105 17.15 16.11 9.81
C GLY A 105 15.75 15.58 10.15
N PRO A 106 15.62 14.29 10.50
CA PRO A 106 14.32 13.67 10.70
C PRO A 106 13.61 14.14 11.98
N LEU A 107 12.30 14.35 11.89
CA LEU A 107 11.41 14.50 13.05
C LEU A 107 11.31 13.21 13.85
N ASN A 108 11.28 12.09 13.13
CA ASN A 108 11.32 10.77 13.72
C ASN A 108 11.87 9.74 12.74
N THR A 109 12.46 8.70 13.31
CA THR A 109 12.75 7.45 12.62
C THR A 109 11.89 6.35 13.20
N GLU A 110 11.60 5.34 12.40
CA GLU A 110 10.78 4.21 12.81
C GLU A 110 11.39 2.91 12.30
N LYS A 111 11.56 1.95 13.21
CA LYS A 111 11.81 0.54 12.88
C LYS A 111 10.48 -0.19 12.94
N ARG A 112 10.23 -1.06 11.98
CA ARG A 112 8.96 -1.79 11.89
C ARG A 112 9.21 -3.25 11.58
N LEU A 113 8.45 -4.12 12.25
CA LEU A 113 8.26 -5.52 11.87
C LEU A 113 6.79 -5.75 11.56
N TRP A 114 6.49 -6.73 10.71
CA TRP A 114 5.12 -7.10 10.41
C TRP A 114 5.00 -8.54 9.96
N GLU A 115 3.83 -9.09 10.23
CA GLU A 115 3.32 -10.32 9.66
C GLU A 115 2.20 -9.98 8.66
N GLN A 116 2.15 -10.73 7.56
CA GLN A 116 1.21 -10.46 6.49
C GLN A 116 0.64 -11.75 5.92
N LEU A 117 -0.67 -11.74 5.65
CA LEU A 117 -1.38 -12.74 4.89
C LEU A 117 -1.92 -12.09 3.61
N VAL A 118 -1.73 -12.74 2.48
CA VAL A 118 -2.33 -12.36 1.18
C VAL A 118 -3.19 -13.52 0.69
N LEU A 119 -4.46 -13.20 0.40
CA LEU A 119 -5.39 -14.12 -0.24
C LEU A 119 -5.67 -13.61 -1.65
N THR A 120 -5.42 -14.46 -2.65
CA THR A 120 -5.61 -14.12 -4.07
C THR A 120 -6.83 -14.85 -4.62
N GLN A 121 -7.68 -14.11 -5.32
CA GLN A 121 -8.88 -14.64 -5.99
C GLN A 121 -8.94 -14.15 -7.43
N TYR A 122 -9.52 -14.94 -8.30
CA TYR A 122 -9.76 -14.60 -9.71
C TYR A 122 -11.25 -14.68 -10.04
N ALA A 123 -11.79 -13.59 -10.59
CA ALA A 123 -13.11 -13.53 -11.17
C ALA A 123 -12.95 -13.26 -12.68
N LYS A 124 -12.86 -14.30 -13.49
CA LYS A 124 -12.51 -14.23 -14.92
C LYS A 124 -11.15 -13.56 -15.12
N ARG A 125 -11.13 -12.33 -15.64
CA ARG A 125 -9.91 -11.53 -15.87
C ARG A 125 -9.51 -10.68 -14.67
N LEU A 126 -10.43 -10.44 -13.75
CA LEU A 126 -10.19 -9.64 -12.55
C LEU A 126 -9.42 -10.46 -11.53
N LYS A 127 -8.26 -9.96 -11.10
CA LYS A 127 -7.52 -10.48 -9.96
C LYS A 127 -7.83 -9.62 -8.75
N LEU A 128 -8.21 -10.23 -7.65
CA LEU A 128 -8.41 -9.59 -6.35
C LEU A 128 -7.38 -10.14 -5.36
N GLU A 129 -6.79 -9.26 -4.56
CA GLU A 129 -5.90 -9.62 -3.47
C GLU A 129 -6.38 -8.96 -2.17
N HIS A 130 -6.65 -9.78 -1.17
CA HIS A 130 -6.92 -9.34 0.19
C HIS A 130 -5.63 -9.43 0.99
N ARG A 131 -5.12 -8.31 1.47
CA ARG A 131 -3.91 -8.24 2.29
C ARG A 131 -4.26 -7.84 3.71
N TYR A 132 -3.94 -8.70 4.64
CA TYR A 132 -4.02 -8.46 6.08
C TYR A 132 -2.61 -8.30 6.62
N ARG A 133 -2.34 -7.28 7.42
CA ARG A 133 -1.02 -7.03 8.00
C ARG A 133 -1.14 -6.55 9.43
N ILE A 134 -0.30 -7.09 10.30
CA ILE A 134 -0.11 -6.65 11.68
C ILE A 134 1.28 -6.05 11.77
N GLU A 135 1.40 -4.82 12.28
CA GLU A 135 2.66 -4.10 12.36
C GLU A 135 3.01 -3.78 13.82
N GLN A 136 4.27 -4.04 14.19
CA GLN A 136 4.92 -3.58 15.42
C GLN A 136 5.87 -2.44 15.03
N ARG A 137 5.73 -1.29 15.69
CA ARG A 137 6.34 -0.04 15.26
C ARG A 137 7.06 0.62 16.43
N TRP A 138 8.39 0.76 16.32
CA TRP A 138 9.25 1.43 17.29
C TRP A 138 9.71 2.75 16.71
N PHE A 139 9.33 3.83 17.36
CA PHE A 139 9.68 5.21 16.99
C PHE A 139 10.81 5.71 17.87
N THR A 140 11.72 6.49 17.26
CA THR A 140 12.65 7.38 17.93
C THR A 140 12.42 8.77 17.37
N PHE A 141 12.08 9.73 18.25
CA PHE A 141 11.82 11.10 17.87
C PHE A 141 13.10 11.93 17.95
N ARG A 142 13.07 13.17 17.41
CA ARG A 142 14.20 14.10 17.38
C ARG A 142 14.72 14.46 18.78
N ASP A 143 13.88 14.46 19.79
CA ASP A 143 14.21 14.68 21.21
C ASP A 143 14.67 13.41 21.93
N ASP A 144 15.06 12.38 21.19
CA ASP A 144 15.47 11.06 21.68
C ASP A 144 14.38 10.29 22.44
N SER A 145 13.17 10.83 22.55
CA SER A 145 12.06 10.09 23.11
C SER A 145 11.66 8.91 22.20
N THR A 146 11.10 7.87 22.79
CA THR A 146 10.71 6.65 22.06
C THR A 146 9.25 6.32 22.28
N ALA A 147 8.64 5.65 21.30
CA ALA A 147 7.28 5.14 21.41
C ALA A 147 7.14 3.79 20.71
N PHE A 148 6.34 2.92 21.30
CA PHE A 148 5.91 1.67 20.67
C PHE A 148 4.43 1.77 20.28
N ARG A 149 4.11 1.38 19.04
CA ARG A 149 2.73 1.36 18.54
C ARG A 149 2.49 0.08 17.75
N GLN A 150 1.25 -0.38 17.75
CA GLN A 150 0.78 -1.46 16.91
C GLN A 150 -0.23 -0.92 15.89
N ARG A 151 -0.36 -1.61 14.75
CA ARG A 151 -1.31 -1.23 13.73
C ARG A 151 -1.78 -2.47 12.96
N LEU A 152 -3.06 -2.53 12.69
CA LEU A 152 -3.65 -3.48 11.76
C LEU A 152 -3.89 -2.78 10.42
N ARG A 153 -3.67 -3.49 9.31
CA ARG A 153 -3.96 -2.98 7.97
C ARG A 153 -4.74 -4.03 7.21
N TYR A 154 -5.75 -3.58 6.52
CA TYR A 154 -6.44 -4.37 5.51
C TYR A 154 -6.40 -3.63 4.19
N ARG A 155 -6.02 -4.33 3.09
CA ARG A 155 -6.06 -3.78 1.74
C ARG A 155 -6.75 -4.75 0.81
N LEU A 156 -7.67 -4.23 0.01
CA LEU A 156 -8.22 -4.92 -1.13
C LEU A 156 -7.62 -4.33 -2.41
N ASN A 157 -6.82 -5.12 -3.13
CA ASN A 157 -6.29 -4.77 -4.44
C ASN A 157 -7.14 -5.41 -5.54
N ALA A 158 -7.30 -4.70 -6.64
CA ALA A 158 -7.93 -5.17 -7.87
C ALA A 158 -7.02 -4.89 -9.07
N PHE A 159 -6.81 -5.89 -9.93
CA PHE A 159 -6.04 -5.77 -11.16
C PHE A 159 -6.86 -6.29 -12.33
N TYR A 160 -6.96 -5.50 -13.40
CA TYR A 160 -7.73 -5.86 -14.58
C TYR A 160 -6.91 -5.66 -15.86
N PRO A 161 -6.50 -6.73 -16.56
CA PRO A 161 -5.76 -6.63 -17.82
C PRO A 161 -6.68 -6.11 -18.93
N LEU A 162 -6.20 -5.14 -19.72
CA LEU A 162 -6.96 -4.48 -20.76
C LEU A 162 -6.82 -5.18 -22.13
N ASN A 163 -5.60 -5.42 -22.56
CA ASN A 163 -5.29 -5.89 -23.91
C ASN A 163 -4.99 -7.41 -23.99
N LYS A 164 -4.95 -8.11 -22.85
CA LYS A 164 -4.74 -9.58 -22.78
C LYS A 164 -5.70 -10.23 -21.80
N LYS A 165 -5.76 -11.55 -21.77
CA LYS A 165 -6.60 -12.31 -20.80
C LYS A 165 -6.00 -12.31 -19.41
N THR A 166 -4.66 -12.32 -19.30
CA THR A 166 -3.88 -12.31 -18.06
C THR A 166 -2.77 -11.28 -18.17
N ILE A 167 -2.21 -10.86 -17.05
CA ILE A 167 -1.11 -9.90 -17.03
C ILE A 167 0.20 -10.65 -17.29
N THR A 168 0.72 -10.48 -18.49
CA THR A 168 1.97 -11.04 -19.01
C THR A 168 2.77 -9.93 -19.71
N ALA A 169 3.96 -10.24 -20.23
CA ALA A 169 4.78 -9.27 -20.97
C ALA A 169 3.96 -8.55 -22.07
N GLY A 170 4.03 -7.23 -22.14
CA GLY A 170 3.26 -6.39 -23.06
C GLY A 170 1.81 -6.14 -22.65
N THR A 171 1.42 -6.43 -21.41
CA THR A 171 0.05 -6.18 -20.93
C THR A 171 -0.08 -4.79 -20.32
N LEU A 172 -1.06 -4.04 -20.82
CA LEU A 172 -1.62 -2.86 -20.17
C LEU A 172 -2.73 -3.30 -19.22
N PHE A 173 -2.73 -2.80 -17.98
CA PHE A 173 -3.72 -3.18 -16.98
C PHE A 173 -4.13 -1.99 -16.08
N LEU A 174 -5.34 -2.07 -15.54
CA LEU A 174 -5.78 -1.19 -14.47
C LEU A 174 -5.43 -1.81 -13.12
N SER A 175 -5.07 -0.95 -12.16
CA SER A 175 -4.90 -1.34 -10.77
C SER A 175 -5.62 -0.36 -9.86
N ALA A 176 -6.27 -0.88 -8.82
CA ALA A 176 -6.93 -0.07 -7.81
C ALA A 176 -6.81 -0.76 -6.46
N TYR A 177 -6.77 0.04 -5.39
CA TYR A 177 -6.91 -0.51 -4.04
C TYR A 177 -7.59 0.47 -3.09
N ASP A 178 -8.21 -0.11 -2.06
CA ASP A 178 -8.59 0.57 -0.83
C ASP A 178 -7.84 -0.06 0.34
N GLU A 179 -7.25 0.77 1.20
CA GLU A 179 -6.49 0.32 2.35
C GLU A 179 -6.90 1.05 3.62
N LEU A 180 -7.30 0.27 4.62
CA LEU A 180 -7.66 0.72 5.95
C LEU A 180 -6.49 0.50 6.91
N PHE A 181 -6.26 1.50 7.77
CA PHE A 181 -5.28 1.45 8.85
C PHE A 181 -6.02 1.58 10.18
N LEU A 182 -5.89 0.56 11.01
CA LEU A 182 -6.63 0.46 12.26
C LEU A 182 -5.65 0.42 13.43
N ASN A 183 -5.96 1.20 14.45
CA ASN A 183 -5.21 1.22 15.70
C ASN A 183 -5.90 0.30 16.72
N PRO A 184 -5.26 -0.78 17.20
CA PRO A 184 -5.84 -1.68 18.20
C PRO A 184 -5.87 -1.09 19.61
N ARG A 185 -5.16 0.02 19.87
CA ARG A 185 -5.03 0.65 21.20
C ARG A 185 -5.37 2.13 21.15
N GLY A 186 -6.57 2.49 20.71
CA GLY A 186 -6.99 3.89 20.60
C GLY A 186 -8.15 4.04 19.64
N PRO A 187 -8.33 5.24 19.05
CA PRO A 187 -9.31 5.42 18.00
C PRO A 187 -9.06 4.45 16.87
N VAL A 188 -10.09 3.65 16.52
CA VAL A 188 -9.94 2.49 15.63
C VAL A 188 -9.40 2.90 14.26
N PHE A 189 -9.97 3.94 13.65
CA PHE A 189 -9.56 4.38 12.32
C PHE A 189 -8.41 5.39 12.39
N GLU A 190 -7.22 4.99 11.94
CA GLU A 190 -6.03 5.88 11.87
C GLU A 190 -5.95 6.58 10.51
N ARG A 191 -6.21 5.82 9.43
CA ARG A 191 -5.97 6.28 8.05
C ARG A 191 -6.76 5.45 7.06
N ASN A 192 -7.10 6.07 5.94
CA ASN A 192 -7.54 5.38 4.73
C ASN A 192 -6.72 5.83 3.52
N ARG A 193 -6.51 4.91 2.57
CA ARG A 193 -5.89 5.18 1.27
C ARG A 193 -6.72 4.56 0.16
N VAL A 194 -7.04 5.37 -0.84
CA VAL A 194 -7.67 4.93 -2.08
C VAL A 194 -6.71 5.20 -3.23
N TYR A 195 -6.44 4.20 -4.05
CA TYR A 195 -5.54 4.29 -5.19
C TYR A 195 -6.24 3.81 -6.45
N GLY A 196 -5.93 4.46 -7.57
CA GLY A 196 -6.29 4.02 -8.91
C GLY A 196 -5.20 4.38 -9.90
N GLY A 197 -4.84 3.45 -10.78
CA GLY A 197 -3.74 3.66 -11.71
C GLY A 197 -3.74 2.72 -12.90
N VAL A 198 -2.82 2.98 -13.79
CA VAL A 198 -2.53 2.20 -14.99
C VAL A 198 -1.15 1.58 -14.85
N GLY A 199 -1.03 0.31 -15.15
CA GLY A 199 0.22 -0.42 -15.15
C GLY A 199 0.52 -1.01 -16.53
N TYR A 200 1.81 -1.13 -16.81
CA TYR A 200 2.31 -1.80 -18.01
C TYR A 200 3.37 -2.82 -17.64
N GLN A 201 3.14 -4.08 -17.98
CA GLN A 201 4.12 -5.16 -17.84
C GLN A 201 5.03 -5.12 -19.06
N LEU A 202 6.19 -4.46 -18.96
CA LEU A 202 7.11 -4.26 -20.10
C LEU A 202 7.62 -5.62 -20.63
N ASN A 203 8.10 -6.45 -19.70
CA ASN A 203 8.58 -7.79 -19.99
C ASN A 203 8.36 -8.70 -18.77
N LYS A 204 8.89 -9.92 -18.75
CA LYS A 204 8.73 -10.83 -17.59
C LYS A 204 9.36 -10.32 -16.29
N HIS A 205 10.25 -9.32 -16.35
CA HIS A 205 10.97 -8.77 -15.21
C HIS A 205 10.45 -7.40 -14.77
N PHE A 206 10.13 -6.51 -15.72
CA PHE A 206 9.81 -5.12 -15.41
C PHE A 206 8.33 -4.79 -15.53
N THR A 207 7.80 -4.17 -14.48
CA THR A 207 6.48 -3.57 -14.45
C THR A 207 6.61 -2.10 -14.04
N ALA A 208 5.92 -1.21 -14.75
CA ALA A 208 5.76 0.18 -14.36
C ALA A 208 4.29 0.48 -14.09
N GLN A 209 4.00 1.26 -13.06
CA GLN A 209 2.65 1.73 -12.74
C GLN A 209 2.68 3.22 -12.45
N LEU A 210 1.70 3.93 -12.98
CA LEU A 210 1.44 5.34 -12.67
C LEU A 210 0.01 5.48 -12.19
N GLY A 211 -0.20 6.16 -11.08
CA GLY A 211 -1.53 6.27 -10.51
C GLY A 211 -1.71 7.46 -9.58
N TYR A 212 -2.94 7.64 -9.20
CA TYR A 212 -3.40 8.61 -8.23
C TYR A 212 -3.69 7.92 -6.90
N LEU A 213 -3.26 8.55 -5.80
CA LEU A 213 -3.50 8.09 -4.44
C LEU A 213 -4.07 9.24 -3.60
N TYR A 214 -5.25 9.00 -3.06
CA TYR A 214 -5.85 9.82 -2.02
C TYR A 214 -5.57 9.20 -0.66
N GLN A 215 -4.97 9.96 0.25
CA GLN A 215 -4.72 9.53 1.63
C GLN A 215 -5.44 10.46 2.58
N ALA A 216 -6.28 9.90 3.45
CA ALA A 216 -6.94 10.58 4.55
C ALA A 216 -6.38 10.08 5.89
N ASN A 217 -5.91 10.98 6.75
CA ASN A 217 -5.51 10.70 8.13
C ASN A 217 -6.59 11.24 9.06
N PHE A 218 -7.04 10.42 10.00
CA PHE A 218 -8.06 10.78 10.96
C PHE A 218 -7.40 11.19 12.28
N ASN A 219 -7.58 12.44 12.68
CA ASN A 219 -7.02 12.99 13.91
C ASN A 219 -8.11 13.06 14.97
N TYR A 220 -7.80 12.55 16.15
CA TYR A 220 -8.72 12.47 17.28
C TYR A 220 -8.17 13.25 18.47
N SER A 221 -9.07 13.74 19.32
CA SER A 221 -8.73 14.33 20.61
C SER A 221 -9.70 13.85 21.70
N GLY A 222 -9.31 14.04 22.94
CA GLY A 222 -10.06 13.69 24.14
C GLY A 222 -9.38 12.59 24.96
N THR A 223 -9.48 12.72 26.26
CA THR A 223 -8.94 11.75 27.25
C THR A 223 -10.01 10.80 27.81
N GLY A 224 -11.25 10.97 27.43
CA GLY A 224 -12.38 10.13 27.82
C GLY A 224 -13.21 9.69 26.61
N GLN A 225 -14.08 10.55 26.14
CA GLN A 225 -14.70 10.34 24.83
C GLN A 225 -13.76 10.81 23.72
N VAL A 226 -13.35 9.88 22.88
CA VAL A 226 -12.48 10.16 21.74
C VAL A 226 -13.31 10.69 20.58
N VAL A 227 -13.16 11.97 20.24
CA VAL A 227 -13.90 12.64 19.18
C VAL A 227 -12.98 12.89 17.98
N LEU A 228 -13.47 12.56 16.77
CA LEU A 228 -12.80 12.91 15.54
C LEU A 228 -12.78 14.45 15.39
N GLN A 229 -11.57 15.04 15.46
CA GLN A 229 -11.39 16.48 15.31
C GLN A 229 -11.37 16.94 13.87
N ASN A 230 -10.55 16.28 13.05
CA ASN A 230 -10.42 16.63 11.65
C ASN A 230 -9.89 15.44 10.83
N THR A 231 -10.05 15.53 9.52
CA THR A 231 -9.46 14.63 8.55
C THR A 231 -8.45 15.42 7.70
N MET A 232 -7.18 15.06 7.79
CA MET A 232 -6.15 15.61 6.93
C MET A 232 -6.01 14.74 5.69
N ALA A 233 -6.41 15.28 4.55
CA ALA A 233 -6.36 14.58 3.27
C ALA A 233 -5.26 15.12 2.36
N LYS A 234 -4.67 14.23 1.55
CA LYS A 234 -3.66 14.58 0.56
C LYS A 234 -3.80 13.76 -0.72
N ASN A 235 -3.67 14.48 -1.84
CA ASN A 235 -3.58 13.91 -3.17
C ASN A 235 -2.12 13.62 -3.52
N ASN A 236 -1.85 12.47 -4.14
CA ASN A 236 -0.50 12.09 -4.52
C ASN A 236 -0.50 11.45 -5.91
N LEU A 237 0.52 11.78 -6.70
CA LEU A 237 0.89 11.03 -7.88
C LEU A 237 1.85 9.91 -7.46
N VAL A 238 1.61 8.68 -7.90
CA VAL A 238 2.43 7.52 -7.55
C VAL A 238 3.07 6.95 -8.79
N LEU A 239 4.40 6.86 -8.78
CA LEU A 239 5.19 6.10 -9.74
C LEU A 239 5.75 4.86 -9.03
N ALA A 240 5.36 3.67 -9.48
CA ALA A 240 5.88 2.42 -8.95
C ALA A 240 6.59 1.62 -10.06
N LEU A 241 7.83 1.24 -9.79
CA LEU A 241 8.64 0.41 -10.66
C LEU A 241 8.96 -0.89 -9.93
N THR A 242 8.65 -2.02 -10.54
CA THR A 242 8.92 -3.34 -9.98
C THR A 242 9.82 -4.13 -10.90
N TYR A 243 10.90 -4.67 -10.33
CA TYR A 243 11.75 -5.66 -10.97
C TYR A 243 11.53 -7.03 -10.35
N LYS A 244 11.22 -8.04 -11.16
CA LYS A 244 11.08 -9.43 -10.74
C LYS A 244 12.28 -10.24 -11.17
N PHE A 245 12.90 -10.93 -10.23
CA PHE A 245 13.91 -11.93 -10.55
C PHE A 245 13.28 -13.19 -11.16
N ALA A 246 13.88 -13.71 -12.22
CA ALA A 246 13.51 -15.04 -12.75
C ALA A 246 14.16 -16.14 -11.92
N ARG A 247 13.43 -17.24 -11.72
CA ARG A 247 14.02 -18.50 -11.23
C ARG A 247 14.29 -19.43 -12.41
N ARG A 248 15.36 -20.24 -12.30
CA ARG A 248 15.75 -21.18 -13.37
C ARG A 248 14.71 -22.26 -13.70
N SER A 249 13.72 -22.48 -12.82
CA SER A 249 12.72 -23.55 -12.93
C SER A 249 11.31 -23.05 -13.22
N ASP A 250 11.14 -21.76 -13.54
CA ASP A 250 9.79 -21.24 -13.82
C ASP A 250 9.32 -21.78 -15.17
N ALA A 251 8.38 -22.74 -15.12
CA ALA A 251 7.64 -23.18 -16.29
C ALA A 251 6.87 -21.98 -16.87
N PRO A 252 6.81 -21.81 -18.20
CA PRO A 252 6.07 -20.71 -18.81
C PRO A 252 4.57 -20.89 -18.51
N GLY A 253 3.97 -20.01 -17.69
CA GLY A 253 2.52 -20.02 -17.51
C GLY A 253 1.90 -19.35 -16.29
N GLN A 254 2.61 -19.11 -15.21
CA GLN A 254 2.04 -18.41 -14.06
C GLN A 254 2.90 -17.19 -13.68
N GLU A 255 2.69 -16.09 -14.39
CA GLU A 255 3.20 -14.80 -13.91
C GLU A 255 2.29 -14.28 -12.79
N LEU A 256 2.78 -14.40 -11.56
CA LEU A 256 2.19 -13.70 -10.42
C LEU A 256 2.42 -12.21 -10.59
N LEU A 257 1.34 -11.43 -10.63
CA LEU A 257 1.42 -9.98 -10.63
C LEU A 257 2.15 -9.48 -9.37
N PRO A 258 2.92 -8.39 -9.50
CA PRO A 258 3.41 -7.72 -8.32
C PRO A 258 2.22 -7.19 -7.53
N SER A 259 1.93 -7.74 -6.38
CA SER A 259 1.13 -7.03 -5.40
C SER A 259 1.90 -5.75 -5.05
N GLN A 260 1.22 -4.60 -5.04
CA GLN A 260 1.83 -3.40 -4.49
C GLN A 260 2.12 -3.67 -3.01
N GLN A 261 3.41 -3.70 -2.67
CA GLN A 261 3.84 -4.15 -1.34
C GLN A 261 3.61 -3.08 -0.25
N ASP A 262 3.46 -1.81 -0.62
CA ASP A 262 3.16 -0.75 0.36
C ASP A 262 1.67 -0.62 0.67
#